data_8322a60d2c8a50410d9ad34a3f4c7bae
#
_entry.id   8322a60d2c8a50410d9ad34a3f4c7bae
#
_cell.length_a   1.000
_cell.length_b   1.000
_cell.length_c   1.000
_cell.angle_alpha   90.00
_cell.angle_beta   90.00
_cell.angle_gamma   90.00
#
_symmetry.space_group_name_H-M   'P 1'
#
loop_
_entity.id
_entity.type
_entity.pdbx_description
1 polymer ?
#
loop_
_entity_poly.entity_id
_entity_poly.type
_entity_poly.pdbx_seq_one_letter_code
_entity_poly.pdbx_strand_id
1 'polypeptide(L)'
;MAKKEDTANKGASEKLKALQAAMAKIEKDFGKGSIMKLDDEEVEDIEVIPTGSIDLNDALGVGGYPKGRIIEIYGPEGSGKTTLAIHAIAEAQRRGGIAAFIDAEHAFDRFYAEKLGVNLSELLISQPDNGEQALEIADQLIRSSAIDIIVIDSVAALTPKAEIEGDMGDNKVGLQARLMSQALRKLTSTISKTNTTCIFINQLREKIGITFGNPETTTGGNALKFYSSVRLDIRKATSLKDGDHVYGNLVRVKVVKNKVAPPFRKVEFEITFGEGISHIGEIVDLGVELEIIKKSGSWFSYGETRLCQGRDALKRLLADNIELTEEIEEQIKAALHERRAK
;
A
#
# COMPACT_ATOMS: atom_id res chain seq x y z
N MET A 1 -51.50 30.10 6.14
CA MET A 1 -50.15 29.50 6.04
C MET A 1 -49.79 28.56 7.21
N ALA A 2 -50.24 28.78 8.43
CA ALA A 2 -49.91 27.96 9.61
C ALA A 2 -50.33 26.46 9.56
N LYS A 3 -51.44 26.10 8.90
CA LYS A 3 -51.92 24.68 8.84
C LYS A 3 -51.09 23.76 7.95
N LYS A 4 -50.25 24.29 7.05
CA LYS A 4 -49.37 23.46 6.20
C LYS A 4 -48.02 23.14 6.86
N GLU A 5 -47.56 23.98 7.78
CA GLU A 5 -46.33 23.75 8.55
C GLU A 5 -46.51 22.70 9.64
N ASP A 6 -47.68 22.65 10.32
CA ASP A 6 -48.00 21.64 11.33
C ASP A 6 -48.10 20.21 10.77
N THR A 7 -48.63 20.04 9.55
CA THR A 7 -48.75 18.74 8.92
C THR A 7 -47.40 18.21 8.42
N ALA A 8 -46.49 19.10 7.94
CA ALA A 8 -45.15 18.73 7.53
C ALA A 8 -44.29 18.29 8.73
N ASN A 9 -44.45 18.97 9.87
CA ASN A 9 -43.67 18.68 11.09
C ASN A 9 -44.15 17.37 11.78
N LYS A 10 -45.45 17.06 11.73
CA LYS A 10 -45.98 15.76 12.20
C LYS A 10 -45.50 14.59 11.33
N GLY A 11 -45.52 14.74 10.02
CA GLY A 11 -45.01 13.71 9.11
C GLY A 11 -43.51 13.42 9.26
N ALA A 12 -42.71 14.46 9.55
CA ALA A 12 -41.29 14.29 9.85
C ALA A 12 -41.04 13.54 11.18
N SER A 13 -41.84 13.85 12.21
CA SER A 13 -41.76 13.18 13.52
C SER A 13 -42.16 11.70 13.45
N GLU A 14 -43.19 11.37 12.65
CA GLU A 14 -43.62 9.98 12.45
C GLU A 14 -42.57 9.16 11.67
N LYS A 15 -41.95 9.75 10.64
CA LYS A 15 -40.84 9.13 9.91
C LYS A 15 -39.63 8.86 10.79
N LEU A 16 -39.27 9.80 11.67
CA LEU A 16 -38.16 9.62 12.62
C LEU A 16 -38.42 8.49 13.61
N LYS A 17 -39.63 8.39 14.15
CA LYS A 17 -40.03 7.29 15.04
C LYS A 17 -39.99 5.93 14.33
N ALA A 18 -40.49 5.87 13.09
CA ALA A 18 -40.44 4.66 12.28
C ALA A 18 -39.02 4.22 11.98
N LEU A 19 -38.09 5.19 11.68
CA LEU A 19 -36.66 4.93 11.45
C LEU A 19 -35.98 4.41 12.72
N GLN A 20 -36.25 5.02 13.90
CA GLN A 20 -35.69 4.57 15.17
C GLN A 20 -36.17 3.14 15.52
N ALA A 21 -37.45 2.82 15.29
CA ALA A 21 -37.96 1.48 15.49
C ALA A 21 -37.32 0.44 14.55
N ALA A 22 -37.08 0.83 13.29
CA ALA A 22 -36.39 -0.02 12.32
C ALA A 22 -34.92 -0.25 12.72
N MET A 23 -34.21 0.78 13.16
CA MET A 23 -32.82 0.68 13.65
C MET A 23 -32.73 -0.24 14.86
N ALA A 24 -33.60 -0.06 15.87
CA ALA A 24 -33.66 -0.91 17.06
C ALA A 24 -33.92 -2.38 16.70
N LYS A 25 -34.80 -2.65 15.71
CA LYS A 25 -35.03 -4.00 15.21
C LYS A 25 -33.83 -4.61 14.53
N ILE A 26 -33.12 -3.83 13.67
CA ILE A 26 -31.89 -4.26 13.00
C ILE A 26 -30.81 -4.62 14.04
N GLU A 27 -30.62 -3.77 15.05
CA GLU A 27 -29.66 -4.05 16.11
C GLU A 27 -30.01 -5.30 16.95
N LYS A 28 -31.30 -5.53 17.16
CA LYS A 28 -31.78 -6.74 17.85
C LYS A 28 -31.54 -8.01 17.02
N ASP A 29 -31.80 -7.95 15.72
CA ASP A 29 -31.73 -9.10 14.83
C ASP A 29 -30.28 -9.42 14.37
N PHE A 30 -29.42 -8.40 14.25
CA PHE A 30 -28.05 -8.51 13.69
C PHE A 30 -26.92 -8.11 14.65
N GLY A 31 -27.24 -7.63 15.85
CA GLY A 31 -26.29 -7.18 16.87
C GLY A 31 -26.05 -5.67 16.86
N LYS A 32 -25.52 -5.14 17.98
CA LYS A 32 -25.13 -3.72 18.12
C LYS A 32 -24.09 -3.34 17.07
N GLY A 33 -24.23 -2.16 16.48
CA GLY A 33 -23.33 -1.66 15.44
C GLY A 33 -23.64 -2.15 14.03
N SER A 34 -24.74 -2.93 13.84
CA SER A 34 -25.19 -3.36 12.50
C SER A 34 -25.70 -2.21 11.64
N ILE A 35 -26.11 -1.12 12.28
CA ILE A 35 -26.50 0.14 11.66
C ILE A 35 -26.08 1.29 12.57
N MET A 36 -25.47 2.34 12.00
CA MET A 36 -25.02 3.51 12.74
C MET A 36 -25.29 4.78 11.91
N LYS A 37 -25.34 5.92 12.56
CA LYS A 37 -25.26 7.21 11.89
C LYS A 37 -23.81 7.66 11.91
N LEU A 38 -23.29 8.14 10.78
CA LEU A 38 -21.90 8.61 10.68
C LEU A 38 -21.60 9.84 11.57
N ASP A 39 -22.61 10.59 11.96
CA ASP A 39 -22.48 11.75 12.86
C ASP A 39 -22.35 11.37 14.34
N ASP A 40 -22.63 10.11 14.71
CA ASP A 40 -22.62 9.64 16.11
C ASP A 40 -21.26 9.07 16.53
N GLU A 41 -20.31 8.86 15.61
CA GLU A 41 -18.95 8.41 15.91
C GLU A 41 -17.93 9.50 15.56
N GLU A 42 -16.97 9.74 16.44
CA GLU A 42 -15.74 10.44 16.08
C GLU A 42 -15.14 9.70 14.88
N VAL A 43 -14.80 10.44 13.81
CA VAL A 43 -14.11 9.87 12.65
C VAL A 43 -12.76 9.38 13.16
N GLU A 44 -12.68 8.09 13.52
CA GLU A 44 -11.41 7.49 13.91
C GLU A 44 -10.42 7.63 12.76
N ASP A 45 -9.23 8.11 13.08
CA ASP A 45 -8.13 8.16 12.13
C ASP A 45 -7.84 6.74 11.61
N ILE A 46 -7.73 6.61 10.29
CA ILE A 46 -7.45 5.32 9.67
C ILE A 46 -6.06 4.85 10.10
N GLU A 47 -6.01 3.75 10.86
CA GLU A 47 -4.75 3.11 11.18
C GLU A 47 -3.99 2.69 9.93
N VAL A 48 -2.68 2.89 9.91
CA VAL A 48 -1.84 2.64 8.74
C VAL A 48 -0.53 1.93 9.11
N ILE A 49 0.02 1.21 8.15
CA ILE A 49 1.39 0.74 8.13
C ILE A 49 2.17 1.64 7.17
N PRO A 50 3.26 2.31 7.59
CA PRO A 50 4.08 3.10 6.68
C PRO A 50 4.63 2.27 5.54
N THR A 51 4.88 2.92 4.42
CA THR A 51 5.38 2.26 3.20
C THR A 51 6.90 2.08 3.20
N GLY A 52 7.61 2.76 4.10
CA GLY A 52 9.07 2.91 4.05
C GLY A 52 9.54 4.12 3.24
N SER A 53 8.63 4.80 2.52
CA SER A 53 8.87 6.03 1.79
C SER A 53 8.05 7.18 2.39
N ILE A 54 8.70 8.30 2.71
CA ILE A 54 8.04 9.49 3.26
C ILE A 54 7.07 10.08 2.25
N ASP A 55 7.50 10.20 1.00
CA ASP A 55 6.71 10.80 -0.07
C ASP A 55 5.51 9.92 -0.45
N LEU A 56 5.69 8.59 -0.50
CA LEU A 56 4.58 7.68 -0.76
C LEU A 56 3.56 7.66 0.40
N ASN A 57 4.02 7.77 1.65
CA ASN A 57 3.13 7.92 2.81
C ASN A 57 2.26 9.18 2.68
N ASP A 58 2.84 10.29 2.22
CA ASP A 58 2.09 11.52 1.95
C ASP A 58 1.15 11.36 0.74
N ALA A 59 1.61 10.72 -0.33
CA ALA A 59 0.80 10.49 -1.53
C ALA A 59 -0.44 9.63 -1.29
N LEU A 60 -0.37 8.71 -0.32
CA LEU A 60 -1.52 7.90 0.12
C LEU A 60 -2.55 8.70 0.92
N GLY A 61 -2.20 9.90 1.40
CA GLY A 61 -3.09 10.83 2.07
C GLY A 61 -3.40 10.50 3.53
N VAL A 62 -3.21 9.26 3.96
CA VAL A 62 -3.45 8.79 5.33
C VAL A 62 -2.17 8.42 6.07
N GLY A 63 -1.01 8.56 5.43
CA GLY A 63 0.30 8.32 6.05
C GLY A 63 0.87 6.91 5.89
N GLY A 64 0.26 6.06 5.08
CA GLY A 64 0.73 4.70 4.82
C GLY A 64 -0.33 3.81 4.19
N TYR A 65 -0.07 2.50 4.19
CA TYR A 65 -1.05 1.49 3.77
C TYR A 65 -2.16 1.37 4.82
N PRO A 66 -3.44 1.58 4.45
CA PRO A 66 -4.55 1.50 5.38
C PRO A 66 -4.71 0.07 5.91
N LYS A 67 -4.83 -0.09 7.24
CA LYS A 67 -5.16 -1.36 7.88
C LYS A 67 -6.58 -1.80 7.51
N GLY A 68 -6.84 -3.10 7.58
CA GLY A 68 -8.13 -3.67 7.22
C GLY A 68 -8.49 -3.57 5.74
N ARG A 69 -7.48 -3.39 4.86
CA ARG A 69 -7.68 -3.17 3.41
C ARG A 69 -6.78 -4.05 2.55
N ILE A 70 -7.24 -4.27 1.32
CA ILE A 70 -6.47 -4.92 0.26
C ILE A 70 -5.77 -3.85 -0.56
N ILE A 71 -4.45 -4.03 -0.74
CA ILE A 71 -3.57 -3.21 -1.55
C ILE A 71 -3.05 -4.05 -2.72
N GLU A 72 -3.03 -3.50 -3.92
CA GLU A 72 -2.34 -4.10 -5.07
C GLU A 72 -1.15 -3.23 -5.46
N ILE A 73 0.05 -3.84 -5.49
CA ILE A 73 1.28 -3.23 -6.01
C ILE A 73 1.62 -3.95 -7.31
N TYR A 74 1.62 -3.24 -8.43
CA TYR A 74 1.89 -3.85 -9.72
C TYR A 74 2.84 -3.01 -10.58
N GLY A 75 3.50 -3.65 -11.51
CA GLY A 75 4.45 -3.02 -12.43
C GLY A 75 5.28 -4.05 -13.18
N PRO A 76 6.18 -3.58 -14.06
CA PRO A 76 7.12 -4.44 -14.78
C PRO A 76 8.04 -5.21 -13.84
N GLU A 77 8.72 -6.23 -14.35
CA GLU A 77 9.78 -6.93 -13.64
C GLU A 77 10.92 -5.95 -13.27
N GLY A 78 11.54 -6.17 -12.09
CA GLY A 78 12.63 -5.32 -11.62
C GLY A 78 12.25 -3.87 -11.27
N SER A 79 10.95 -3.55 -11.14
CA SER A 79 10.48 -2.20 -10.81
C SER A 79 10.52 -1.86 -9.32
N GLY A 80 10.77 -2.84 -8.42
CA GLY A 80 10.83 -2.63 -6.97
C GLY A 80 9.54 -3.00 -6.22
N LYS A 81 8.63 -3.76 -6.82
CA LYS A 81 7.37 -4.22 -6.17
C LYS A 81 7.61 -4.93 -4.85
N THR A 82 8.44 -5.98 -4.89
CA THR A 82 8.80 -6.80 -3.72
C THR A 82 9.56 -5.96 -2.68
N THR A 83 10.47 -5.08 -3.12
CA THR A 83 11.18 -4.14 -2.23
C THR A 83 10.20 -3.28 -1.43
N LEU A 84 9.21 -2.70 -2.10
CA LEU A 84 8.21 -1.86 -1.44
C LEU A 84 7.36 -2.65 -0.44
N ALA A 85 7.00 -3.89 -0.75
CA ALA A 85 6.27 -4.76 0.16
C ALA A 85 7.12 -5.22 1.36
N ILE A 86 8.41 -5.51 1.15
CA ILE A 86 9.33 -5.88 2.24
C ILE A 86 9.54 -4.70 3.20
N HIS A 87 9.66 -3.47 2.69
CA HIS A 87 9.70 -2.28 3.56
C HIS A 87 8.45 -2.17 4.42
N ALA A 88 7.26 -2.45 3.88
CA ALA A 88 6.02 -2.45 4.66
C ALA A 88 6.04 -3.49 5.79
N ILE A 89 6.62 -4.68 5.55
CA ILE A 89 6.83 -5.70 6.57
C ILE A 89 7.75 -5.18 7.68
N ALA A 90 8.90 -4.61 7.31
CA ALA A 90 9.85 -4.03 8.27
C ALA A 90 9.20 -2.92 9.11
N GLU A 91 8.39 -2.06 8.49
CA GLU A 91 7.64 -1.00 9.19
C GLU A 91 6.59 -1.56 10.15
N ALA A 92 5.88 -2.62 9.76
CA ALA A 92 4.92 -3.29 10.63
C ALA A 92 5.62 -3.91 11.87
N GLN A 93 6.71 -4.63 11.66
CA GLN A 93 7.49 -5.26 12.75
C GLN A 93 8.12 -4.21 13.68
N ARG A 94 8.63 -3.09 13.16
CA ARG A 94 9.14 -1.97 13.99
C ARG A 94 8.09 -1.42 14.96
N ARG A 95 6.81 -1.56 14.63
CA ARG A 95 5.66 -1.13 15.44
C ARG A 95 5.10 -2.27 16.32
N GLY A 96 5.81 -3.40 16.39
CA GLY A 96 5.40 -4.57 17.17
C GLY A 96 4.33 -5.43 16.46
N GLY A 97 4.07 -5.20 15.17
CA GLY A 97 3.11 -5.96 14.38
C GLY A 97 3.67 -7.29 13.89
N ILE A 98 2.79 -8.26 13.69
CA ILE A 98 3.12 -9.59 13.17
C ILE A 98 2.90 -9.62 11.66
N ALA A 99 3.93 -10.08 10.94
CA ALA A 99 3.95 -10.10 9.48
C ALA A 99 4.02 -11.53 8.92
N ALA A 100 3.33 -11.74 7.80
CA ALA A 100 3.41 -12.97 7.02
C ALA A 100 3.75 -12.69 5.56
N PHE A 101 4.48 -13.60 4.93
CA PHE A 101 4.83 -13.55 3.51
C PHE A 101 4.49 -14.89 2.83
N ILE A 102 3.62 -14.84 1.84
CA ILE A 102 3.27 -15.99 1.00
C ILE A 102 4.10 -15.88 -0.27
N ASP A 103 5.16 -16.68 -0.34
CA ASP A 103 6.12 -16.73 -1.45
C ASP A 103 5.68 -17.75 -2.49
N ALA A 104 4.76 -17.35 -3.36
CA ALA A 104 4.27 -18.21 -4.44
C ALA A 104 5.27 -18.32 -5.62
N GLU A 105 6.24 -17.42 -5.73
CA GLU A 105 7.31 -17.46 -6.73
C GLU A 105 8.51 -18.31 -6.29
N HIS A 106 8.59 -18.70 -5.01
CA HIS A 106 9.74 -19.39 -4.40
C HIS A 106 11.07 -18.63 -4.56
N ALA A 107 11.00 -17.28 -4.46
CA ALA A 107 12.11 -16.39 -4.77
C ALA A 107 12.43 -15.40 -3.64
N PHE A 108 11.96 -15.65 -2.41
CA PHE A 108 12.18 -14.77 -1.27
C PHE A 108 13.66 -14.72 -0.87
N ASP A 109 14.25 -13.52 -1.00
CA ASP A 109 15.64 -13.25 -0.59
C ASP A 109 15.67 -12.78 0.88
N ARG A 110 16.02 -13.73 1.76
CA ARG A 110 16.14 -13.47 3.20
C ARG A 110 17.22 -12.46 3.56
N PHE A 111 18.35 -12.47 2.83
CA PHE A 111 19.47 -11.56 3.11
C PHE A 111 19.11 -10.14 2.72
N TYR A 112 18.40 -9.98 1.61
CA TYR A 112 17.89 -8.69 1.21
C TYR A 112 16.81 -8.19 2.19
N ALA A 113 15.88 -9.03 2.61
CA ALA A 113 14.85 -8.67 3.58
C ALA A 113 15.45 -8.22 4.91
N GLU A 114 16.47 -8.92 5.42
CA GLU A 114 17.19 -8.55 6.64
C GLU A 114 17.85 -7.17 6.52
N LYS A 115 18.50 -6.88 5.38
CA LYS A 115 19.09 -5.56 5.10
C LYS A 115 18.06 -4.44 5.06
N LEU A 116 16.82 -4.73 4.64
CA LEU A 116 15.72 -3.77 4.66
C LEU A 116 15.09 -3.60 6.07
N GLY A 117 15.61 -4.31 7.07
CA GLY A 117 15.19 -4.20 8.47
C GLY A 117 14.12 -5.19 8.90
N VAL A 118 13.88 -6.25 8.12
CA VAL A 118 12.96 -7.31 8.50
C VAL A 118 13.61 -8.20 9.57
N ASN A 119 12.91 -8.43 10.68
CA ASN A 119 13.29 -9.44 11.65
C ASN A 119 12.84 -10.82 11.14
N LEU A 120 13.78 -11.58 10.60
CA LEU A 120 13.50 -12.89 10.00
C LEU A 120 13.02 -13.92 11.03
N SER A 121 13.38 -13.78 12.32
CA SER A 121 12.97 -14.71 13.37
C SER A 121 11.48 -14.59 13.73
N GLU A 122 10.85 -13.46 13.37
CA GLU A 122 9.43 -13.16 13.63
C GLU A 122 8.59 -13.14 12.34
N LEU A 123 9.21 -13.32 11.19
CA LEU A 123 8.50 -13.36 9.92
C LEU A 123 7.92 -14.76 9.66
N LEU A 124 6.60 -14.84 9.50
CA LEU A 124 5.96 -16.06 9.03
C LEU A 124 6.09 -16.13 7.50
N ILE A 125 6.69 -17.21 6.99
CA ILE A 125 6.84 -17.42 5.56
C ILE A 125 6.18 -18.75 5.15
N SER A 126 5.48 -18.75 4.02
CA SER A 126 4.89 -19.93 3.41
C SER A 126 5.22 -19.99 1.93
N GLN A 127 5.55 -21.17 1.43
CA GLN A 127 5.83 -21.48 0.01
C GLN A 127 4.83 -22.51 -0.48
N PRO A 128 3.63 -22.10 -0.92
CA PRO A 128 2.55 -22.99 -1.30
C PRO A 128 2.79 -23.64 -2.67
N ASP A 129 2.26 -24.84 -2.87
CA ASP A 129 2.37 -25.59 -4.13
C ASP A 129 1.40 -25.10 -5.22
N ASN A 130 0.31 -24.42 -4.84
CA ASN A 130 -0.72 -23.95 -5.76
C ASN A 130 -1.47 -22.73 -5.19
N GLY A 131 -2.26 -22.08 -6.04
CA GLY A 131 -2.99 -20.87 -5.70
C GLY A 131 -4.06 -21.07 -4.62
N GLU A 132 -4.76 -22.20 -4.63
CA GLU A 132 -5.78 -22.53 -3.61
C GLU A 132 -5.12 -22.64 -2.23
N GLN A 133 -3.99 -23.35 -2.13
CA GLN A 133 -3.24 -23.50 -0.89
C GLN A 133 -2.74 -22.14 -0.38
N ALA A 134 -2.16 -21.32 -1.26
CA ALA A 134 -1.69 -19.97 -0.92
C ALA A 134 -2.80 -19.12 -0.29
N LEU A 135 -3.97 -19.08 -0.95
CA LEU A 135 -5.09 -18.25 -0.52
C LEU A 135 -5.80 -18.80 0.72
N GLU A 136 -5.82 -20.12 0.91
CA GLU A 136 -6.38 -20.73 2.12
C GLU A 136 -5.46 -20.50 3.34
N ILE A 137 -4.13 -20.60 3.18
CA ILE A 137 -3.17 -20.25 4.23
C ILE A 137 -3.34 -18.77 4.62
N ALA A 138 -3.46 -17.88 3.63
CA ALA A 138 -3.70 -16.46 3.88
C ALA A 138 -5.03 -16.24 4.64
N ASP A 139 -6.11 -16.91 4.25
CA ASP A 139 -7.42 -16.79 4.93
C ASP A 139 -7.33 -17.26 6.39
N GLN A 140 -6.65 -18.37 6.67
CA GLN A 140 -6.47 -18.90 8.04
C GLN A 140 -5.67 -17.93 8.91
N LEU A 141 -4.55 -17.40 8.39
CA LEU A 141 -3.72 -16.42 9.09
C LEU A 141 -4.51 -15.14 9.39
N ILE A 142 -5.23 -14.60 8.44
CA ILE A 142 -6.06 -13.39 8.61
C ILE A 142 -7.17 -13.63 9.63
N ARG A 143 -7.84 -14.80 9.58
CA ARG A 143 -8.90 -15.17 10.55
C ARG A 143 -8.41 -15.30 11.98
N SER A 144 -7.13 -15.55 12.19
CA SER A 144 -6.56 -15.61 13.54
C SER A 144 -6.63 -14.26 14.26
N SER A 145 -6.85 -13.16 13.53
CA SER A 145 -6.80 -11.77 14.01
C SER A 145 -5.46 -11.37 14.65
N ALA A 146 -4.41 -12.17 14.45
CA ALA A 146 -3.08 -11.92 15.01
C ALA A 146 -2.12 -11.27 14.01
N ILE A 147 -2.48 -11.24 12.71
CA ILE A 147 -1.61 -10.76 11.65
C ILE A 147 -1.94 -9.29 11.31
N ASP A 148 -0.95 -8.41 11.41
CA ASP A 148 -1.08 -7.00 11.02
C ASP A 148 -0.90 -6.80 9.52
N ILE A 149 0.04 -7.52 8.92
CA ILE A 149 0.32 -7.44 7.47
C ILE A 149 0.57 -8.83 6.89
N ILE A 150 0.00 -9.08 5.73
CA ILE A 150 0.29 -10.24 4.90
C ILE A 150 0.60 -9.81 3.47
N VAL A 151 1.69 -10.32 2.92
CA VAL A 151 2.11 -10.08 1.54
C VAL A 151 1.97 -11.38 0.75
N ILE A 152 1.42 -11.32 -0.46
CA ILE A 152 1.31 -12.43 -1.40
C ILE A 152 2.10 -12.06 -2.64
N ASP A 153 3.22 -12.72 -2.88
CA ASP A 153 4.14 -12.48 -4.00
C ASP A 153 4.27 -13.76 -4.87
N SER A 154 3.73 -13.81 -6.05
CA SER A 154 2.86 -12.83 -6.68
C SER A 154 1.57 -13.48 -7.19
N VAL A 155 0.57 -12.66 -7.53
CA VAL A 155 -0.69 -13.15 -8.15
C VAL A 155 -0.42 -13.96 -9.40
N ALA A 156 0.61 -13.60 -10.19
CA ALA A 156 0.98 -14.32 -11.42
C ALA A 156 1.37 -15.79 -11.16
N ALA A 157 1.92 -16.09 -9.98
CA ALA A 157 2.34 -17.42 -9.56
C ALA A 157 1.24 -18.24 -8.86
N LEU A 158 0.07 -17.64 -8.58
CA LEU A 158 -1.07 -18.36 -8.01
C LEU A 158 -1.74 -19.27 -9.06
N THR A 159 -1.04 -20.33 -9.42
CA THR A 159 -1.55 -21.30 -10.41
C THR A 159 -2.61 -22.18 -9.77
N PRO A 160 -3.82 -22.29 -10.36
CA PRO A 160 -4.85 -23.18 -9.85
C PRO A 160 -4.39 -24.66 -9.86
N LYS A 161 -4.75 -25.40 -8.82
CA LYS A 161 -4.40 -26.83 -8.69
C LYS A 161 -4.81 -27.64 -9.92
N ALA A 162 -6.02 -27.40 -10.43
CA ALA A 162 -6.52 -28.07 -11.63
C ALA A 162 -5.69 -27.78 -12.90
N GLU A 163 -4.96 -26.65 -12.94
CA GLU A 163 -4.04 -26.32 -14.02
C GLU A 163 -2.73 -27.10 -13.90
N ILE A 164 -2.22 -27.27 -12.66
CA ILE A 164 -1.00 -28.03 -12.36
C ILE A 164 -1.22 -29.54 -12.63
N GLU A 165 -2.38 -30.09 -12.27
CA GLU A 165 -2.73 -31.49 -12.44
C GLU A 165 -3.16 -31.84 -13.86
N GLY A 166 -3.32 -30.89 -14.77
CA GLY A 166 -3.70 -31.09 -16.16
C GLY A 166 -2.51 -31.44 -17.05
N ASP A 167 -2.82 -31.91 -18.24
CA ASP A 167 -1.80 -32.23 -19.23
C ASP A 167 -1.20 -30.97 -19.85
N MET A 168 0.07 -31.07 -20.28
CA MET A 168 0.73 -29.97 -21.00
C MET A 168 -0.02 -29.66 -22.30
N GLY A 169 -0.49 -28.41 -22.42
CA GLY A 169 -1.27 -27.97 -23.59
C GLY A 169 -2.78 -27.87 -23.35
N ASP A 170 -3.28 -28.32 -22.20
CA ASP A 170 -4.68 -28.11 -21.83
C ASP A 170 -5.05 -26.63 -21.77
N ASN A 171 -6.10 -26.26 -22.47
CA ASN A 171 -6.58 -24.87 -22.46
C ASN A 171 -7.55 -24.64 -21.29
N LYS A 172 -7.03 -24.17 -20.17
CA LYS A 172 -7.81 -23.91 -18.94
C LYS A 172 -8.02 -22.42 -18.68
N VAL A 173 -8.54 -21.72 -19.70
CA VAL A 173 -8.76 -20.26 -19.66
C VAL A 173 -9.63 -19.85 -18.48
N GLY A 174 -9.16 -18.86 -17.74
CA GLY A 174 -9.94 -18.15 -16.71
C GLY A 174 -9.99 -18.83 -15.34
N LEU A 175 -9.32 -19.97 -15.11
CA LEU A 175 -9.31 -20.61 -13.80
C LEU A 175 -8.71 -19.70 -12.72
N GLN A 176 -7.56 -19.07 -12.99
CA GLN A 176 -6.92 -18.15 -12.07
C GLN A 176 -7.83 -16.94 -11.75
N ALA A 177 -8.52 -16.39 -12.74
CA ALA A 177 -9.45 -15.27 -12.50
C ALA A 177 -10.66 -15.67 -11.63
N ARG A 178 -11.15 -16.93 -11.78
CA ARG A 178 -12.21 -17.47 -10.91
C ARG A 178 -11.72 -17.69 -9.50
N LEU A 179 -10.53 -18.27 -9.33
CA LEU A 179 -9.88 -18.46 -8.04
C LEU A 179 -9.72 -17.12 -7.30
N MET A 180 -9.14 -16.13 -7.96
CA MET A 180 -8.98 -14.78 -7.39
C MET A 180 -10.32 -14.13 -7.02
N SER A 181 -11.34 -14.25 -7.87
CA SER A 181 -12.65 -13.69 -7.60
C SER A 181 -13.32 -14.35 -6.39
N GLN A 182 -13.19 -15.66 -6.23
CA GLN A 182 -13.72 -16.39 -5.09
C GLN A 182 -12.98 -16.04 -3.80
N ALA A 183 -11.64 -16.04 -3.84
CA ALA A 183 -10.80 -15.73 -2.69
C ALA A 183 -11.03 -14.30 -2.18
N LEU A 184 -11.00 -13.30 -3.07
CA LEU A 184 -11.15 -11.90 -2.67
C LEU A 184 -12.54 -11.60 -2.10
N ARG A 185 -13.58 -12.29 -2.58
CA ARG A 185 -14.93 -12.20 -2.03
C ARG A 185 -14.98 -12.69 -0.57
N LYS A 186 -14.25 -13.78 -0.27
CA LYS A 186 -14.13 -14.35 1.07
C LYS A 186 -13.24 -13.49 1.98
N LEU A 187 -12.06 -13.10 1.48
CA LEU A 187 -11.02 -12.39 2.25
C LEU A 187 -11.43 -10.96 2.62
N THR A 188 -12.11 -10.22 1.73
CA THR A 188 -12.38 -8.78 1.95
C THR A 188 -13.11 -8.51 3.26
N SER A 189 -14.15 -9.30 3.59
CA SER A 189 -14.89 -9.14 4.83
C SER A 189 -14.04 -9.49 6.07
N THR A 190 -13.22 -10.54 5.98
CA THR A 190 -12.35 -10.96 7.07
C THR A 190 -11.25 -9.93 7.33
N ILE A 191 -10.56 -9.48 6.27
CA ILE A 191 -9.50 -8.46 6.32
C ILE A 191 -9.99 -7.19 7.02
N SER A 192 -11.20 -6.71 6.68
CA SER A 192 -11.77 -5.52 7.31
C SER A 192 -12.05 -5.72 8.80
N LYS A 193 -12.53 -6.91 9.20
CA LYS A 193 -12.86 -7.22 10.60
C LYS A 193 -11.65 -7.45 11.47
N THR A 194 -10.57 -8.00 10.91
CA THR A 194 -9.33 -8.32 11.62
C THR A 194 -8.32 -7.18 11.59
N ASN A 195 -8.64 -6.09 10.90
CA ASN A 195 -7.76 -4.94 10.71
C ASN A 195 -6.38 -5.29 10.08
N THR A 196 -6.35 -6.37 9.28
CA THR A 196 -5.13 -6.85 8.62
C THR A 196 -4.89 -6.08 7.33
N THR A 197 -3.66 -5.63 7.08
CA THR A 197 -3.25 -5.10 5.77
C THR A 197 -2.86 -6.27 4.85
N CYS A 198 -3.52 -6.40 3.70
CA CYS A 198 -3.22 -7.47 2.74
C CYS A 198 -2.67 -6.88 1.44
N ILE A 199 -1.39 -7.15 1.14
CA ILE A 199 -0.71 -6.67 -0.06
C ILE A 199 -0.61 -7.82 -1.08
N PHE A 200 -1.17 -7.60 -2.27
CA PHE A 200 -0.96 -8.46 -3.43
C PHE A 200 0.05 -7.81 -4.38
N ILE A 201 1.15 -8.49 -4.63
CA ILE A 201 2.08 -8.11 -5.69
C ILE A 201 1.57 -8.72 -7.00
N ASN A 202 1.57 -7.92 -8.08
CA ASN A 202 1.06 -8.36 -9.36
C ASN A 202 2.01 -7.97 -10.51
N GLN A 203 1.97 -8.74 -11.56
CA GLN A 203 2.76 -8.52 -12.77
C GLN A 203 1.88 -7.92 -13.86
N LEU A 204 2.49 -7.15 -14.75
CA LEU A 204 1.87 -6.65 -15.97
C LEU A 204 2.01 -7.69 -17.08
N ARG A 205 0.98 -7.78 -17.89
CA ARG A 205 0.94 -8.56 -19.14
C ARG A 205 0.38 -7.66 -20.24
N GLU A 206 0.78 -7.89 -21.46
CA GLU A 206 0.24 -7.21 -22.62
C GLU A 206 -0.89 -8.03 -23.24
N LYS A 207 -1.99 -7.38 -23.53
CA LYS A 207 -3.09 -7.98 -24.29
C LYS A 207 -2.74 -7.95 -25.77
N ILE A 208 -2.71 -9.12 -26.38
CA ILE A 208 -2.48 -9.28 -27.81
C ILE A 208 -3.65 -8.69 -28.59
N GLY A 209 -3.38 -7.92 -29.66
CA GLY A 209 -4.38 -7.41 -30.60
C GLY A 209 -5.04 -6.08 -30.22
N ILE A 210 -4.59 -5.39 -29.18
CA ILE A 210 -5.04 -4.02 -28.87
C ILE A 210 -4.20 -3.01 -29.65
N THR A 211 -4.79 -2.41 -30.68
CA THR A 211 -4.15 -1.38 -31.51
C THR A 211 -4.37 0.04 -30.95
N PHE A 212 -5.42 0.27 -30.16
CA PHE A 212 -5.74 1.56 -29.56
C PHE A 212 -6.01 1.42 -28.06
N GLY A 213 -5.49 2.35 -27.26
CA GLY A 213 -5.62 2.35 -25.80
C GLY A 213 -4.42 1.69 -25.11
N ASN A 214 -4.55 1.42 -23.80
CA ASN A 214 -3.49 0.79 -23.02
C ASN A 214 -3.59 -0.75 -23.11
N PRO A 215 -2.63 -1.44 -23.73
CA PRO A 215 -2.62 -2.90 -23.82
C PRO A 215 -2.29 -3.58 -22.50
N GLU A 216 -1.69 -2.87 -21.54
CA GLU A 216 -1.24 -3.44 -20.27
C GLU A 216 -2.42 -3.88 -19.39
N THR A 217 -2.30 -5.03 -18.80
CA THR A 217 -3.25 -5.58 -17.82
C THR A 217 -2.51 -6.36 -16.74
N THR A 218 -3.09 -6.44 -15.54
CA THR A 218 -2.58 -7.26 -14.46
C THR A 218 -3.09 -8.70 -14.58
N THR A 219 -2.35 -9.68 -14.03
CA THR A 219 -2.75 -11.08 -13.97
C THR A 219 -3.89 -11.31 -12.97
N GLY A 220 -4.53 -12.50 -12.99
CA GLY A 220 -5.60 -12.84 -12.07
C GLY A 220 -6.96 -12.21 -12.36
N GLY A 221 -7.15 -11.64 -13.57
CA GLY A 221 -8.42 -11.03 -14.01
C GLY A 221 -8.68 -9.66 -13.41
N ASN A 222 -9.98 -9.31 -13.28
CA ASN A 222 -10.36 -7.97 -12.81
C ASN A 222 -10.68 -7.88 -11.31
N ALA A 223 -10.67 -8.99 -10.58
CA ALA A 223 -11.13 -9.01 -9.19
C ALA A 223 -10.35 -8.04 -8.28
N LEU A 224 -9.02 -8.04 -8.34
CA LEU A 224 -8.19 -7.10 -7.57
C LEU A 224 -8.48 -5.63 -7.90
N LYS A 225 -8.78 -5.30 -9.15
CA LYS A 225 -9.13 -3.93 -9.55
C LYS A 225 -10.36 -3.42 -8.82
N PHE A 226 -11.31 -4.30 -8.47
CA PHE A 226 -12.52 -3.95 -7.74
C PHE A 226 -12.33 -4.02 -6.22
N TYR A 227 -11.72 -5.09 -5.71
CA TYR A 227 -11.62 -5.35 -4.27
C TYR A 227 -10.53 -4.52 -3.58
N SER A 228 -9.42 -4.20 -4.25
CA SER A 228 -8.38 -3.36 -3.65
C SER A 228 -8.89 -1.96 -3.30
N SER A 229 -8.49 -1.47 -2.13
CA SER A 229 -8.72 -0.09 -1.71
C SER A 229 -7.65 0.86 -2.24
N VAL A 230 -6.43 0.38 -2.37
CA VAL A 230 -5.29 1.10 -2.94
C VAL A 230 -4.68 0.27 -4.06
N ARG A 231 -4.31 0.93 -5.17
CA ARG A 231 -3.55 0.33 -6.27
C ARG A 231 -2.39 1.22 -6.63
N LEU A 232 -1.19 0.65 -6.64
CA LEU A 232 0.07 1.33 -6.94
C LEU A 232 0.67 0.75 -8.20
N ASP A 233 0.92 1.62 -9.19
CA ASP A 233 1.70 1.33 -10.40
C ASP A 233 3.14 1.80 -10.16
N ILE A 234 4.08 0.86 -9.99
CA ILE A 234 5.49 1.16 -9.77
C ILE A 234 6.31 0.86 -11.03
N ARG A 235 7.10 1.83 -11.46
CA ARG A 235 7.92 1.74 -12.68
C ARG A 235 9.31 2.32 -12.45
N LYS A 236 10.29 1.69 -13.05
CA LYS A 236 11.63 2.26 -13.17
C LYS A 236 11.56 3.49 -14.09
N ALA A 237 12.01 4.64 -13.60
CA ALA A 237 12.12 5.86 -14.36
C ALA A 237 13.52 5.97 -15.01
N THR A 238 14.59 5.82 -14.19
CA THR A 238 15.97 5.95 -14.64
C THR A 238 16.88 5.05 -13.81
N SER A 239 18.00 4.60 -14.37
CA SER A 239 19.06 3.95 -13.59
C SER A 239 19.94 4.99 -12.92
N LEU A 240 20.26 4.77 -11.65
CA LEU A 240 21.22 5.56 -10.89
C LEU A 240 22.63 5.00 -11.14
N LYS A 241 23.54 5.87 -11.52
CA LYS A 241 24.90 5.51 -11.94
C LYS A 241 25.94 6.36 -11.24
N ASP A 242 27.06 5.72 -10.91
CA ASP A 242 28.31 6.38 -10.55
C ASP A 242 29.37 5.93 -11.58
N GLY A 243 29.70 6.82 -12.52
CA GLY A 243 30.42 6.45 -13.73
C GLY A 243 29.66 5.40 -14.54
N ASP A 244 30.30 4.25 -14.79
CA ASP A 244 29.70 3.11 -15.49
C ASP A 244 28.95 2.14 -14.55
N HIS A 245 29.11 2.30 -13.24
CA HIS A 245 28.47 1.43 -12.24
C HIS A 245 27.04 1.83 -11.97
N VAL A 246 26.11 0.90 -12.20
CA VAL A 246 24.68 1.08 -11.85
C VAL A 246 24.47 0.58 -10.42
N TYR A 247 24.14 1.49 -9.50
CA TYR A 247 23.95 1.16 -8.08
C TYR A 247 22.50 1.15 -7.63
N GLY A 248 21.58 1.60 -8.47
CA GLY A 248 20.17 1.64 -8.11
C GLY A 248 19.27 2.12 -9.25
N ASN A 249 18.02 2.37 -8.93
CA ASN A 249 17.03 2.92 -9.84
C ASN A 249 16.25 4.05 -9.17
N LEU A 250 16.01 5.13 -9.91
CA LEU A 250 14.92 6.04 -9.60
C LEU A 250 13.64 5.36 -10.05
N VAL A 251 12.69 5.18 -9.13
CA VAL A 251 11.39 4.58 -9.41
C VAL A 251 10.30 5.62 -9.29
N ARG A 252 9.28 5.45 -10.10
CA ARG A 252 8.05 6.26 -10.07
C ARG A 252 6.90 5.39 -9.60
N VAL A 253 6.21 5.83 -8.56
CA VAL A 253 5.00 5.19 -8.06
C VAL A 253 3.81 6.10 -8.32
N LYS A 254 2.79 5.57 -8.98
CA LYS A 254 1.51 6.24 -9.22
C LYS A 254 0.42 5.59 -8.38
N VAL A 255 -0.28 6.36 -7.58
CA VAL A 255 -1.47 5.94 -6.86
C VAL A 255 -2.65 5.92 -7.84
N VAL A 256 -2.90 4.77 -8.47
CA VAL A 256 -3.92 4.65 -9.54
C VAL A 256 -5.33 4.59 -8.97
N LYS A 257 -5.47 4.00 -7.79
CA LYS A 257 -6.73 3.91 -7.04
C LYS A 257 -6.47 4.13 -5.57
N ASN A 258 -7.35 4.90 -4.93
CA ASN A 258 -7.32 5.12 -3.50
C ASN A 258 -8.76 5.35 -3.02
N LYS A 259 -9.22 4.54 -2.04
CA LYS A 259 -10.55 4.68 -1.44
C LYS A 259 -10.53 5.43 -0.10
N VAL A 260 -9.35 5.77 0.40
CA VAL A 260 -9.17 6.45 1.70
C VAL A 260 -8.71 7.91 1.56
N ALA A 261 -8.28 8.32 0.35
CA ALA A 261 -7.88 9.68 0.02
C ALA A 261 -7.98 9.92 -1.50
N PRO A 262 -7.83 11.17 -2.00
CA PRO A 262 -7.82 11.44 -3.43
C PRO A 262 -6.70 10.66 -4.17
N PRO A 263 -7.01 9.95 -5.27
CA PRO A 263 -6.04 9.19 -6.04
C PRO A 263 -5.23 10.07 -7.02
N PHE A 264 -4.39 9.40 -7.82
CA PHE A 264 -3.62 9.91 -8.97
C PHE A 264 -2.38 10.73 -8.63
N ARG A 265 -1.99 10.81 -7.35
CA ARG A 265 -0.68 11.35 -6.97
C ARG A 265 0.44 10.46 -7.52
N LYS A 266 1.56 11.08 -7.84
CA LYS A 266 2.77 10.42 -8.32
C LYS A 266 3.93 10.87 -7.45
N VAL A 267 4.78 9.92 -7.10
CA VAL A 267 5.99 10.15 -6.33
C VAL A 267 7.17 9.47 -7.00
N GLU A 268 8.35 10.00 -6.78
CA GLU A 268 9.60 9.40 -7.27
C GLU A 268 10.60 9.31 -6.12
N PHE A 269 11.22 8.15 -5.97
CA PHE A 269 12.27 7.95 -4.99
C PHE A 269 13.31 6.94 -5.50
N GLU A 270 14.50 6.97 -4.91
CA GLU A 270 15.58 6.08 -5.24
C GLU A 270 15.44 4.74 -4.53
N ILE A 271 15.65 3.64 -5.25
CA ILE A 271 15.90 2.31 -4.69
C ILE A 271 17.34 1.93 -5.00
N THR A 272 18.17 1.82 -3.96
CA THR A 272 19.54 1.37 -4.04
C THR A 272 19.61 -0.15 -3.97
N PHE A 273 20.41 -0.76 -4.82
CA PHE A 273 20.54 -2.22 -4.83
C PHE A 273 21.17 -2.72 -3.54
N GLY A 274 20.50 -3.69 -2.90
CA GLY A 274 20.93 -4.25 -1.62
C GLY A 274 20.61 -3.42 -0.38
N GLU A 275 20.08 -2.19 -0.53
CA GLU A 275 19.76 -1.28 0.59
C GLU A 275 18.28 -0.84 0.62
N GLY A 276 17.59 -0.97 -0.53
CA GLY A 276 16.18 -0.59 -0.65
C GLY A 276 15.95 0.91 -0.88
N ILE A 277 14.87 1.45 -0.33
CA ILE A 277 14.47 2.85 -0.49
C ILE A 277 15.50 3.75 0.19
N SER A 278 16.03 4.72 -0.57
CA SER A 278 16.99 5.69 -0.06
C SER A 278 16.32 6.76 0.79
N HIS A 279 16.20 6.49 2.09
CA HIS A 279 15.55 7.42 3.04
C HIS A 279 16.20 8.81 3.04
N ILE A 280 17.53 8.86 3.07
CA ILE A 280 18.29 10.13 2.98
C ILE A 280 18.06 10.82 1.64
N GLY A 281 17.92 10.06 0.56
CA GLY A 281 17.58 10.61 -0.75
C GLY A 281 16.24 11.34 -0.74
N GLU A 282 15.24 10.76 -0.11
CA GLU A 282 13.92 11.38 0.05
C GLU A 282 13.98 12.64 0.93
N ILE A 283 14.74 12.62 2.04
CA ILE A 283 14.92 13.79 2.90
C ILE A 283 15.55 14.95 2.12
N VAL A 284 16.54 14.68 1.28
CA VAL A 284 17.16 15.71 0.42
C VAL A 284 16.15 16.27 -0.57
N ASP A 285 15.42 15.40 -1.27
CA ASP A 285 14.51 15.83 -2.34
C ASP A 285 13.30 16.56 -1.79
N LEU A 286 12.66 16.03 -0.74
CA LEU A 286 11.54 16.68 -0.05
C LEU A 286 11.97 17.95 0.69
N GLY A 287 13.14 17.94 1.32
CA GLY A 287 13.68 19.12 1.99
C GLY A 287 13.87 20.30 1.04
N VAL A 288 14.29 20.03 -0.20
CA VAL A 288 14.39 21.04 -1.25
C VAL A 288 13.01 21.42 -1.80
N GLU A 289 12.12 20.47 -2.06
CA GLU A 289 10.77 20.71 -2.56
C GLU A 289 9.97 21.62 -1.60
N LEU A 290 10.09 21.36 -0.30
CA LEU A 290 9.40 22.08 0.76
C LEU A 290 10.14 23.36 1.22
N GLU A 291 11.22 23.74 0.54
CA GLU A 291 12.05 24.90 0.85
C GLU A 291 12.66 24.90 2.28
N ILE A 292 12.69 23.74 2.96
CA ILE A 292 13.38 23.55 4.23
C ILE A 292 14.90 23.58 3.99
N ILE A 293 15.36 22.91 2.94
CA ILE A 293 16.73 23.00 2.42
C ILE A 293 16.71 23.95 1.24
N LYS A 294 17.43 25.08 1.35
CA LYS A 294 17.55 26.04 0.27
C LYS A 294 18.61 25.61 -0.74
N LYS A 295 18.24 25.59 -2.02
CA LYS A 295 19.15 25.30 -3.14
C LYS A 295 19.42 26.56 -3.95
N SER A 296 20.70 26.93 -4.09
CA SER A 296 21.14 28.03 -4.93
C SER A 296 22.24 27.56 -5.87
N GLY A 297 21.89 27.35 -7.15
CA GLY A 297 22.74 26.69 -8.12
C GLY A 297 23.08 25.26 -7.67
N SER A 298 24.35 24.95 -7.47
CA SER A 298 24.83 23.66 -6.95
C SER A 298 24.97 23.61 -5.41
N TRP A 299 24.72 24.71 -4.71
CA TRP A 299 24.90 24.83 -3.27
C TRP A 299 23.62 24.59 -2.49
N PHE A 300 23.76 23.92 -1.36
CA PHE A 300 22.68 23.66 -0.41
C PHE A 300 22.93 24.35 0.92
N SER A 301 21.88 24.89 1.53
CA SER A 301 21.92 25.60 2.81
C SER A 301 20.72 25.19 3.67
N TYR A 302 20.92 25.19 4.98
CA TYR A 302 19.87 24.98 5.97
C TYR A 302 19.91 26.12 6.98
N GLY A 303 18.79 26.82 7.17
CA GLY A 303 18.76 28.07 7.91
C GLY A 303 19.74 29.10 7.31
N GLU A 304 20.64 29.61 8.14
CA GLU A 304 21.72 30.54 7.74
C GLU A 304 23.02 29.82 7.35
N THR A 305 23.07 28.50 7.55
CA THR A 305 24.29 27.70 7.37
C THR A 305 24.37 27.14 5.95
N ARG A 306 25.47 27.39 5.27
CA ARG A 306 25.79 26.77 3.99
C ARG A 306 26.36 25.38 4.26
N LEU A 307 25.74 24.32 3.74
CA LEU A 307 26.07 22.94 4.02
C LEU A 307 27.17 22.40 3.08
N CYS A 308 26.86 22.28 1.80
CA CYS A 308 27.75 21.66 0.82
C CYS A 308 27.37 22.01 -0.62
N GLN A 309 28.21 21.57 -1.57
CA GLN A 309 27.95 21.65 -3.00
C GLN A 309 27.70 20.27 -3.60
N GLY A 310 26.58 20.11 -4.28
CA GLY A 310 26.16 18.87 -4.95
C GLY A 310 25.25 17.97 -4.08
N ARG A 311 24.32 17.28 -4.75
CA ARG A 311 23.31 16.43 -4.10
C ARG A 311 23.94 15.24 -3.36
N ASP A 312 24.94 14.59 -3.96
CA ASP A 312 25.62 13.43 -3.35
C ASP A 312 26.47 13.82 -2.13
N ALA A 313 27.04 15.03 -2.14
CA ALA A 313 27.72 15.58 -0.98
C ALA A 313 26.73 15.86 0.16
N LEU A 314 25.52 16.35 -0.15
CA LEU A 314 24.46 16.56 0.83
C LEU A 314 23.98 15.23 1.42
N LYS A 315 23.77 14.21 0.59
CA LYS A 315 23.41 12.86 1.07
C LYS A 315 24.44 12.31 2.06
N ARG A 316 25.73 12.43 1.73
CA ARG A 316 26.82 12.00 2.63
C ARG A 316 26.84 12.80 3.93
N LEU A 317 26.73 14.14 3.85
CA LEU A 317 26.70 15.00 5.01
C LEU A 317 25.55 14.64 5.96
N LEU A 318 24.36 14.39 5.42
CA LEU A 318 23.19 13.97 6.22
C LEU A 318 23.38 12.55 6.77
N ALA A 319 23.97 11.62 6.04
CA ALA A 319 24.29 10.29 6.52
C ALA A 319 25.24 10.31 7.74
N ASP A 320 26.19 11.24 7.72
CA ASP A 320 27.18 11.40 8.79
C ASP A 320 26.66 12.26 9.98
N ASN A 321 25.53 12.95 9.81
CA ASN A 321 24.97 13.83 10.83
C ASN A 321 23.50 13.49 11.13
N ILE A 322 23.33 12.52 12.04
CA ILE A 322 22.02 11.97 12.42
C ILE A 322 21.10 13.06 13.00
N GLU A 323 21.60 13.91 13.90
CA GLU A 323 20.81 14.95 14.55
C GLU A 323 20.23 15.95 13.54
N LEU A 324 21.03 16.41 12.58
CA LEU A 324 20.55 17.30 11.52
C LEU A 324 19.53 16.60 10.60
N THR A 325 19.75 15.34 10.34
CA THR A 325 18.84 14.54 9.48
C THR A 325 17.49 14.36 10.13
N GLU A 326 17.44 14.02 11.42
CA GLU A 326 16.21 13.91 12.20
C GLU A 326 15.47 15.25 12.30
N GLU A 327 16.20 16.36 12.54
CA GLU A 327 15.60 17.69 12.59
C GLU A 327 14.95 18.10 11.27
N ILE A 328 15.63 17.84 10.14
CA ILE A 328 15.08 18.12 8.80
C ILE A 328 13.88 17.21 8.51
N GLU A 329 13.97 15.94 8.86
CA GLU A 329 12.88 14.98 8.67
C GLU A 329 11.63 15.37 9.45
N GLU A 330 11.76 15.82 10.69
CA GLU A 330 10.64 16.31 11.49
C GLU A 330 9.97 17.54 10.85
N GLN A 331 10.75 18.47 10.33
CA GLN A 331 10.20 19.63 9.61
C GLN A 331 9.50 19.22 8.32
N ILE A 332 10.04 18.26 7.58
CA ILE A 332 9.39 17.68 6.39
C ILE A 332 8.04 17.08 6.76
N LYS A 333 8.00 16.23 7.79
CA LYS A 333 6.76 15.60 8.27
C LYS A 333 5.72 16.63 8.70
N ALA A 334 6.13 17.67 9.42
CA ALA A 334 5.24 18.76 9.83
C ALA A 334 4.68 19.52 8.63
N ALA A 335 5.51 19.89 7.66
CA ALA A 335 5.09 20.59 6.44
C ALA A 335 4.13 19.74 5.57
N LEU A 336 4.41 18.43 5.44
CA LEU A 336 3.52 17.51 4.75
C LEU A 336 2.18 17.33 5.46
N HIS A 337 2.17 17.30 6.79
CA HIS A 337 0.94 17.25 7.58
C HIS A 337 0.08 18.50 7.38
N GLU A 338 0.69 19.69 7.41
CA GLU A 338 -0.01 20.95 7.12
C GLU A 338 -0.57 21.00 5.70
N ARG A 339 0.17 20.45 4.71
CA ARG A 339 -0.27 20.35 3.31
C ARG A 339 -1.50 19.47 3.15
N ARG A 340 -1.61 18.41 3.97
CA ARG A 340 -2.80 17.52 3.98
C ARG A 340 -4.03 18.12 4.64
N ALA A 341 -3.83 18.98 5.63
CA ALA A 341 -4.91 19.65 6.37
C ALA A 341 -5.60 20.79 5.60
N LYS A 342 -4.96 21.30 4.54
CA LYS A 342 -5.49 22.32 3.61
C LYS A 342 -6.25 21.69 2.45
#